data_229998e7591e6e758dc303aa21bd41ad
#
_entry.id   229998e7591e6e758dc303aa21bd41ad
#
_cell.length_a   1.000
_cell.length_b   1.000
_cell.length_c   1.000
_cell.angle_alpha   90.00
_cell.angle_beta   90.00
_cell.angle_gamma   90.00
#
_symmetry.space_group_name_H-M   'P 1'
#
loop_
_entity.id
_entity.type
_entity.pdbx_description
1 polymer ?
#
loop_
_entity_poly.entity_id
_entity_poly.type
_entity_poly.pdbx_seq_one_letter_code
_entity_poly.pdbx_strand_id
1 'polypeptide(L)'
;MKCLFFLSFKPKSEIMENKKVMNRWLVVVGAILIQLALGAIYAWSVFTPGLTNVNGEYQFTAGQAAWVFSAGLFFFALVMIWAGRKLNSIGPQKLAMAGGIVLGLGYILAGFFGNSFTAQLIFIGIIGGSGIGLAYVVPIAVGVKWFPDKKGMLTGLAVAGFGFGATIWVKWAGSWGGGLLNELSIAGLDGIRSVYLLYGIIFAIMVFLGSLVMKDPPEGWLPKGYTPPDSTDAKATGMINFNPGEVLKMPQFYMIFFTFVFSALAGLMVIYCIKLFGIDAL
;
A
#
# COMPACT_ATOMS: atom_id res chain seq x y z
N MET A 1 -33.41 35.08 -47.36
CA MET A 1 -32.54 35.56 -46.24
C MET A 1 -32.36 34.40 -45.25
N LYS A 2 -31.33 33.59 -45.44
CA LYS A 2 -31.00 32.42 -44.56
C LYS A 2 -29.77 32.80 -43.73
N CYS A 3 -29.97 33.10 -42.44
CA CYS A 3 -28.89 33.23 -41.49
C CYS A 3 -28.33 31.82 -41.16
N LEU A 4 -27.16 31.49 -41.66
CA LEU A 4 -26.39 30.36 -41.25
C LEU A 4 -25.71 30.71 -39.90
N PHE A 5 -26.18 30.10 -38.84
CA PHE A 5 -25.51 30.10 -37.54
C PHE A 5 -24.32 29.14 -37.63
N PHE A 6 -23.12 29.66 -37.90
CA PHE A 6 -21.88 28.92 -37.76
C PHE A 6 -21.58 28.74 -36.25
N LEU A 7 -22.03 27.63 -35.68
CA LEU A 7 -21.49 27.16 -34.42
C LEU A 7 -20.05 26.75 -34.65
N SER A 8 -19.11 27.61 -34.25
CA SER A 8 -17.67 27.30 -34.21
C SER A 8 -17.46 26.18 -33.21
N PHE A 9 -17.40 24.96 -33.71
CA PHE A 9 -16.90 23.80 -32.91
C PHE A 9 -15.41 24.02 -32.67
N LYS A 10 -15.03 24.53 -31.50
CA LYS A 10 -13.64 24.54 -31.08
C LYS A 10 -13.16 23.09 -31.03
N PRO A 11 -12.02 22.74 -31.65
CA PRO A 11 -11.49 21.40 -31.61
C PRO A 11 -11.19 21.03 -30.14
N LYS A 12 -11.47 19.79 -29.77
CA LYS A 12 -11.34 19.25 -28.41
C LYS A 12 -9.94 19.47 -27.80
N SER A 13 -8.91 19.66 -28.64
CA SER A 13 -7.54 20.03 -28.29
C SER A 13 -7.41 21.45 -27.69
N GLU A 14 -8.16 22.45 -28.19
CA GLU A 14 -8.11 23.82 -27.65
C GLU A 14 -8.79 23.96 -26.30
N ILE A 15 -9.80 23.12 -26.00
CA ILE A 15 -10.51 23.13 -24.72
C ILE A 15 -9.62 22.56 -23.59
N MET A 16 -8.63 21.73 -23.94
CA MET A 16 -7.72 21.10 -22.98
C MET A 16 -6.53 21.98 -22.59
N GLU A 17 -6.18 22.99 -23.40
CA GLU A 17 -5.01 23.84 -23.16
C GLU A 17 -5.16 24.76 -21.94
N ASN A 18 -6.37 24.95 -21.43
CA ASN A 18 -6.66 25.88 -20.33
C ASN A 18 -6.99 25.23 -18.97
N LYS A 19 -6.97 23.90 -18.86
CA LYS A 19 -7.06 23.23 -17.55
C LYS A 19 -5.66 23.06 -16.98
N LYS A 20 -5.36 23.77 -15.90
CA LYS A 20 -4.10 23.64 -15.12
C LYS A 20 -3.98 22.19 -14.66
N VAL A 21 -3.25 21.36 -15.42
CA VAL A 21 -3.03 19.97 -15.10
C VAL A 21 -2.06 19.89 -13.92
N MET A 22 -2.37 19.06 -12.92
CA MET A 22 -1.52 18.83 -11.75
C MET A 22 -0.14 18.32 -12.19
N ASN A 23 0.91 18.74 -11.49
CA ASN A 23 2.25 18.22 -11.74
C ASN A 23 2.28 16.71 -11.41
N ARG A 24 2.57 15.88 -12.41
CA ARG A 24 2.61 14.41 -12.28
C ARG A 24 3.56 13.91 -11.21
N TRP A 25 4.64 14.65 -10.90
CA TRP A 25 5.59 14.27 -9.85
C TRP A 25 5.00 14.34 -8.44
N LEU A 26 3.95 15.14 -8.21
CA LEU A 26 3.22 15.14 -6.94
C LEU A 26 2.56 13.78 -6.68
N VAL A 27 2.11 13.09 -7.74
CA VAL A 27 1.56 11.74 -7.64
C VAL A 27 2.64 10.76 -7.15
N VAL A 28 3.89 10.93 -7.61
CA VAL A 28 5.02 10.09 -7.15
C VAL A 28 5.28 10.31 -5.66
N VAL A 29 5.31 11.57 -5.21
CA VAL A 29 5.49 11.88 -3.78
C VAL A 29 4.37 11.28 -2.95
N GLY A 30 3.12 11.47 -3.36
CA GLY A 30 1.98 10.86 -2.68
C GLY A 30 2.01 9.34 -2.67
N ALA A 31 2.43 8.72 -3.78
CA ALA A 31 2.60 7.28 -3.88
C ALA A 31 3.63 6.76 -2.88
N ILE A 32 4.78 7.44 -2.77
CA ILE A 32 5.84 7.08 -1.82
C ILE A 32 5.32 7.21 -0.38
N LEU A 33 4.65 8.32 -0.03
CA LEU A 33 4.08 8.52 1.31
C LEU A 33 3.12 7.40 1.70
N ILE A 34 2.21 7.03 0.80
CA ILE A 34 1.27 5.93 1.02
C ILE A 34 2.05 4.63 1.22
N GLN A 35 2.93 4.26 0.30
CA GLN A 35 3.63 2.99 0.34
C GLN A 35 4.57 2.86 1.54
N LEU A 36 5.22 3.93 1.98
CA LEU A 36 6.02 3.93 3.21
C LEU A 36 5.17 3.60 4.44
N ALA A 37 3.98 4.20 4.56
CA ALA A 37 3.07 3.91 5.67
C ALA A 37 2.58 2.45 5.63
N LEU A 38 2.16 1.97 4.45
CA LEU A 38 1.65 0.60 4.29
C LEU A 38 2.72 -0.48 4.54
N GLY A 39 4.01 -0.15 4.31
CA GLY A 39 5.14 -1.04 4.57
C GLY A 39 5.31 -1.44 6.04
N ALA A 40 4.59 -0.80 6.94
CA ALA A 40 4.59 -1.10 8.38
C ALA A 40 4.24 -2.56 8.70
N ILE A 41 3.51 -3.26 7.85
CA ILE A 41 3.19 -4.68 8.06
C ILE A 41 4.46 -5.54 8.17
N TYR A 42 5.52 -5.20 7.41
CA TYR A 42 6.79 -5.92 7.48
C TYR A 42 7.64 -5.53 8.71
N ALA A 43 7.25 -4.49 9.44
CA ALA A 43 7.87 -4.14 10.71
C ALA A 43 7.36 -5.00 11.88
N TRP A 44 6.46 -5.95 11.65
CA TRP A 44 5.89 -6.82 12.69
C TRP A 44 6.95 -7.51 13.53
N SER A 45 8.06 -7.94 12.94
CA SER A 45 9.16 -8.62 13.63
C SER A 45 9.75 -7.81 14.82
N VAL A 46 9.64 -6.48 14.82
CA VAL A 46 10.16 -5.65 15.92
C VAL A 46 9.32 -5.78 17.19
N PHE A 47 8.04 -6.10 17.06
CA PHE A 47 7.11 -6.27 18.17
C PHE A 47 7.12 -7.70 18.73
N THR A 48 7.48 -8.69 17.92
CA THR A 48 7.46 -10.12 18.29
C THR A 48 8.15 -10.42 19.61
N PRO A 49 9.37 -9.94 19.91
CA PRO A 49 10.03 -10.24 21.19
C PRO A 49 9.25 -9.72 22.40
N GLY A 50 8.65 -8.52 22.30
CA GLY A 50 7.82 -7.96 23.39
C GLY A 50 6.49 -8.70 23.56
N LEU A 51 5.90 -9.17 22.46
CA LEU A 51 4.65 -9.94 22.49
C LEU A 51 4.85 -11.36 23.04
N THR A 52 6.01 -11.99 22.79
CA THR A 52 6.30 -13.36 23.19
C THR A 52 7.10 -13.47 24.51
N ASN A 53 7.41 -12.34 25.15
CA ASN A 53 8.12 -12.35 26.42
C ASN A 53 7.26 -13.01 27.51
N VAL A 54 7.78 -14.10 28.08
CA VAL A 54 7.09 -14.88 29.14
C VAL A 54 6.86 -14.10 30.44
N ASN A 55 7.68 -13.07 30.69
CA ASN A 55 7.55 -12.17 31.83
C ASN A 55 6.87 -10.83 31.46
N GLY A 56 6.43 -10.69 30.21
CA GLY A 56 5.80 -9.47 29.70
C GLY A 56 4.29 -9.45 29.87
N GLU A 57 3.67 -8.36 29.42
CA GLU A 57 2.22 -8.13 29.51
C GLU A 57 1.42 -9.12 28.62
N TYR A 58 1.96 -9.52 27.47
CA TYR A 58 1.20 -10.24 26.44
C TYR A 58 1.32 -11.76 26.54
N GLN A 59 2.51 -12.27 26.78
CA GLN A 59 2.82 -13.69 26.90
C GLN A 59 2.29 -14.57 25.74
N PHE A 60 2.34 -14.06 24.51
CA PHE A 60 1.88 -14.81 23.35
C PHE A 60 2.84 -15.95 23.03
N THR A 61 2.31 -17.04 22.49
CA THR A 61 3.15 -18.04 21.85
C THR A 61 3.70 -17.50 20.54
N ALA A 62 4.82 -18.02 20.06
CA ALA A 62 5.39 -17.67 18.76
C ALA A 62 4.36 -17.90 17.62
N GLY A 63 3.56 -18.97 17.74
CA GLY A 63 2.48 -19.26 16.79
C GLY A 63 1.38 -18.17 16.79
N GLN A 64 0.98 -17.66 17.95
CA GLN A 64 0.01 -16.57 18.03
C GLN A 64 0.53 -15.30 17.37
N ALA A 65 1.78 -14.90 17.63
CA ALA A 65 2.38 -13.75 16.98
C ALA A 65 2.48 -13.94 15.45
N ALA A 66 2.79 -15.14 14.97
CA ALA A 66 2.79 -15.48 13.55
C ALA A 66 1.40 -15.42 12.93
N TRP A 67 0.36 -15.85 13.65
CA TRP A 67 -1.03 -15.79 13.17
C TRP A 67 -1.52 -14.35 12.95
N VAL A 68 -1.17 -13.40 13.82
CA VAL A 68 -1.53 -11.98 13.63
C VAL A 68 -0.91 -11.45 12.33
N PHE A 69 0.37 -11.72 12.09
CA PHE A 69 1.05 -11.32 10.85
C PHE A 69 0.44 -11.96 9.61
N SER A 70 0.19 -13.28 9.68
CA SER A 70 -0.39 -14.03 8.56
C SER A 70 -1.81 -13.57 8.23
N ALA A 71 -2.63 -13.29 9.24
CA ALA A 71 -3.95 -12.70 9.06
C ALA A 71 -3.87 -11.33 8.40
N GLY A 72 -2.90 -10.49 8.80
CA GLY A 72 -2.66 -9.20 8.17
C GLY A 72 -2.38 -9.31 6.67
N LEU A 73 -1.52 -10.23 6.27
CA LEU A 73 -1.22 -10.51 4.86
C LEU A 73 -2.42 -11.10 4.11
N PHE A 74 -3.17 -11.99 4.75
CA PHE A 74 -4.36 -12.60 4.15
C PHE A 74 -5.44 -11.56 3.86
N PHE A 75 -5.81 -10.74 4.85
CA PHE A 75 -6.82 -9.69 4.67
C PHE A 75 -6.32 -8.58 3.76
N PHE A 76 -5.03 -8.24 3.78
CA PHE A 76 -4.42 -7.36 2.79
C PHE A 76 -4.67 -7.86 1.37
N ALA A 77 -4.34 -9.12 1.08
CA ALA A 77 -4.52 -9.69 -0.26
C ALA A 77 -6.01 -9.77 -0.67
N LEU A 78 -6.88 -10.23 0.23
CA LEU A 78 -8.30 -10.37 -0.03
C LEU A 78 -8.95 -9.02 -0.35
N VAL A 79 -8.70 -8.02 0.50
CA VAL A 79 -9.29 -6.69 0.34
C VAL A 79 -8.68 -5.96 -0.86
N MET A 80 -7.39 -6.17 -1.17
CA MET A 80 -6.74 -5.60 -2.35
C MET A 80 -7.42 -6.06 -3.66
N ILE A 81 -7.84 -7.32 -3.75
CA ILE A 81 -8.59 -7.83 -4.92
C ILE A 81 -9.92 -7.08 -5.07
N TRP A 82 -10.64 -6.88 -3.97
CA TRP A 82 -11.89 -6.14 -3.98
C TRP A 82 -11.67 -4.66 -4.31
N ALA A 83 -10.66 -4.03 -3.69
CA ALA A 83 -10.29 -2.64 -3.91
C ALA A 83 -9.92 -2.37 -5.38
N GLY A 84 -9.13 -3.27 -6.00
CA GLY A 84 -8.78 -3.18 -7.42
C GLY A 84 -10.00 -3.18 -8.34
N ARG A 85 -11.00 -4.03 -8.05
CA ARG A 85 -12.26 -4.05 -8.82
C ARG A 85 -13.10 -2.78 -8.63
N LYS A 86 -13.04 -2.18 -7.45
CA LYS A 86 -13.83 -0.98 -7.09
C LYS A 86 -13.10 0.34 -7.35
N LEU A 87 -11.83 0.31 -7.73
CA LEU A 87 -11.00 1.49 -7.92
C LEU A 87 -11.64 2.53 -8.86
N ASN A 88 -12.14 2.09 -10.01
CA ASN A 88 -12.74 3.00 -10.99
C ASN A 88 -14.12 3.52 -10.55
N SER A 89 -14.88 2.76 -9.76
CA SER A 89 -16.24 3.17 -9.32
C SER A 89 -16.23 4.08 -8.09
N ILE A 90 -15.34 3.83 -7.14
CA ILE A 90 -15.21 4.62 -5.90
C ILE A 90 -14.32 5.84 -6.15
N GLY A 91 -13.34 5.68 -7.02
CA GLY A 91 -12.27 6.64 -7.28
C GLY A 91 -11.03 6.42 -6.39
N PRO A 92 -9.84 6.66 -6.96
CA PRO A 92 -8.58 6.33 -6.30
C PRO A 92 -8.36 7.12 -5.01
N GLN A 93 -8.68 8.40 -5.00
CA GLN A 93 -8.50 9.26 -3.84
C GLN A 93 -9.29 8.76 -2.62
N LYS A 94 -10.59 8.50 -2.80
CA LYS A 94 -11.47 8.05 -1.72
C LYS A 94 -11.07 6.68 -1.20
N LEU A 95 -10.66 5.79 -2.11
CA LEU A 95 -10.25 4.44 -1.75
C LEU A 95 -8.97 4.44 -0.92
N ALA A 96 -7.97 5.27 -1.30
CA ALA A 96 -6.75 5.43 -0.50
C ALA A 96 -7.04 6.06 0.87
N MET A 97 -7.87 7.10 0.92
CA MET A 97 -8.28 7.73 2.20
C MET A 97 -8.95 6.73 3.13
N ALA A 98 -9.90 5.95 2.62
CA ALA A 98 -10.55 4.89 3.40
C ALA A 98 -9.54 3.88 3.95
N GLY A 99 -8.57 3.47 3.11
CA GLY A 99 -7.50 2.57 3.53
C GLY A 99 -6.64 3.15 4.66
N GLY A 100 -6.28 4.44 4.56
CA GLY A 100 -5.53 5.13 5.62
C GLY A 100 -6.28 5.24 6.94
N ILE A 101 -7.58 5.55 6.88
CA ILE A 101 -8.44 5.60 8.07
C ILE A 101 -8.54 4.21 8.71
N VAL A 102 -8.82 3.18 7.92
CA VAL A 102 -8.97 1.80 8.41
C VAL A 102 -7.66 1.30 9.01
N LEU A 103 -6.52 1.54 8.36
CA LEU A 103 -5.20 1.18 8.88
C LEU A 103 -4.91 1.89 10.21
N GLY A 104 -5.09 3.22 10.25
CA GLY A 104 -4.85 4.03 11.45
C GLY A 104 -5.74 3.60 12.61
N LEU A 105 -7.02 3.36 12.35
CA LEU A 105 -7.96 2.86 13.36
C LEU A 105 -7.54 1.48 13.89
N GLY A 106 -7.10 0.57 13.05
CA GLY A 106 -6.62 -0.74 13.47
C GLY A 106 -5.47 -0.63 14.48
N TYR A 107 -4.47 0.19 14.18
CA TYR A 107 -3.35 0.42 15.08
C TYR A 107 -3.75 1.17 16.37
N ILE A 108 -4.60 2.20 16.27
CA ILE A 108 -5.08 2.96 17.45
C ILE A 108 -5.89 2.04 18.37
N LEU A 109 -6.79 1.24 17.83
CA LEU A 109 -7.58 0.28 18.62
C LEU A 109 -6.68 -0.79 19.26
N ALA A 110 -5.65 -1.25 18.56
CA ALA A 110 -4.67 -2.17 19.12
C ALA A 110 -3.87 -1.52 20.27
N GLY A 111 -3.55 -0.24 20.20
CA GLY A 111 -2.90 0.51 21.27
C GLY A 111 -3.76 0.58 22.54
N PHE A 112 -5.06 0.84 22.39
CA PHE A 112 -5.95 0.93 23.57
C PHE A 112 -6.43 -0.43 24.08
N PHE A 113 -6.79 -1.34 23.18
CA PHE A 113 -7.50 -2.58 23.52
C PHE A 113 -6.77 -3.86 23.12
N GLY A 114 -5.54 -3.75 22.60
CA GLY A 114 -4.78 -4.87 22.03
C GLY A 114 -4.07 -5.77 23.06
N ASN A 115 -4.57 -5.97 24.26
CA ASN A 115 -3.90 -6.73 25.31
C ASN A 115 -3.95 -8.24 25.13
N SER A 116 -4.87 -8.74 24.29
CA SER A 116 -5.06 -10.16 24.05
C SER A 116 -4.72 -10.55 22.61
N PHE A 117 -4.40 -11.82 22.39
CA PHE A 117 -4.18 -12.37 21.06
C PHE A 117 -5.35 -12.10 20.11
N THR A 118 -6.58 -12.34 20.56
CA THR A 118 -7.79 -12.12 19.74
C THR A 118 -7.94 -10.65 19.35
N ALA A 119 -7.67 -9.72 20.27
CA ALA A 119 -7.72 -8.30 19.99
C ALA A 119 -6.64 -7.89 18.95
N GLN A 120 -5.40 -8.35 19.12
CA GLN A 120 -4.33 -8.11 18.16
C GLN A 120 -4.66 -8.71 16.76
N LEU A 121 -5.22 -9.92 16.74
CA LEU A 121 -5.65 -10.57 15.50
C LEU A 121 -6.70 -9.74 14.76
N ILE A 122 -7.68 -9.20 15.50
CA ILE A 122 -8.76 -8.38 14.91
C ILE A 122 -8.21 -7.01 14.50
N PHE A 123 -7.54 -6.29 15.38
CA PHE A 123 -7.18 -4.89 15.15
C PHE A 123 -6.01 -4.75 14.17
N ILE A 124 -4.93 -5.48 14.38
CA ILE A 124 -3.77 -5.44 13.48
C ILE A 124 -3.94 -6.36 12.28
N GLY A 125 -4.34 -7.61 12.52
CA GLY A 125 -4.48 -8.60 11.45
C GLY A 125 -5.61 -8.24 10.50
N ILE A 126 -6.86 -8.22 10.98
CA ILE A 126 -8.03 -8.04 10.10
C ILE A 126 -8.18 -6.59 9.67
N ILE A 127 -8.30 -5.65 10.62
CA ILE A 127 -8.59 -4.25 10.31
C ILE A 127 -7.37 -3.59 9.67
N GLY A 128 -6.18 -3.70 10.28
CA GLY A 128 -4.95 -3.14 9.74
C GLY A 128 -4.61 -3.69 8.36
N GLY A 129 -4.64 -5.03 8.19
CA GLY A 129 -4.44 -5.69 6.90
C GLY A 129 -5.44 -5.25 5.83
N SER A 130 -6.73 -5.09 6.20
CA SER A 130 -7.76 -4.57 5.29
C SER A 130 -7.47 -3.13 4.87
N GLY A 131 -7.02 -2.28 5.79
CA GLY A 131 -6.62 -0.89 5.49
C GLY A 131 -5.49 -0.83 4.47
N ILE A 132 -4.48 -1.69 4.62
CA ILE A 132 -3.40 -1.83 3.65
C ILE A 132 -3.96 -2.24 2.29
N GLY A 133 -4.85 -3.24 2.25
CA GLY A 133 -5.45 -3.74 1.02
C GLY A 133 -6.22 -2.68 0.23
N LEU A 134 -6.96 -1.81 0.92
CA LEU A 134 -7.69 -0.70 0.30
C LEU A 134 -6.76 0.32 -0.36
N ALA A 135 -5.65 0.66 0.27
CA ALA A 135 -4.78 1.74 -0.19
C ALA A 135 -3.68 1.28 -1.16
N TYR A 136 -3.20 0.04 -1.08
CA TYR A 136 -2.00 -0.43 -1.78
C TYR A 136 -2.07 -0.35 -3.31
N VAL A 137 -3.22 -0.72 -3.88
CA VAL A 137 -3.39 -0.74 -5.34
C VAL A 137 -3.44 0.65 -5.95
N VAL A 138 -3.81 1.68 -5.17
CA VAL A 138 -4.08 3.02 -5.66
C VAL A 138 -2.83 3.71 -6.22
N PRO A 139 -1.69 3.80 -5.50
CA PRO A 139 -0.47 4.43 -5.99
C PRO A 139 0.04 3.81 -7.30
N ILE A 140 -0.06 2.49 -7.42
CA ILE A 140 0.40 1.76 -8.61
C ILE A 140 -0.52 2.08 -9.79
N ALA A 141 -1.83 1.97 -9.61
CA ALA A 141 -2.80 2.17 -10.68
C ALA A 141 -2.83 3.62 -11.19
N VAL A 142 -2.82 4.60 -10.28
CA VAL A 142 -2.79 6.03 -10.63
C VAL A 142 -1.44 6.39 -11.25
N GLY A 143 -0.37 5.89 -10.68
CA GLY A 143 0.98 6.14 -11.16
C GLY A 143 1.19 5.69 -12.61
N VAL A 144 0.75 4.49 -12.97
CA VAL A 144 0.85 3.98 -14.36
C VAL A 144 0.04 4.83 -15.34
N LYS A 145 -1.09 5.41 -14.92
CA LYS A 145 -1.88 6.34 -15.76
C LYS A 145 -1.16 7.67 -16.00
N TRP A 146 -0.47 8.22 -14.98
CA TRP A 146 0.31 9.46 -15.11
C TRP A 146 1.66 9.28 -15.81
N PHE A 147 2.23 8.08 -15.79
CA PHE A 147 3.54 7.77 -16.35
C PHE A 147 3.49 6.58 -17.30
N PRO A 148 2.71 6.65 -18.38
CA PRO A 148 2.66 5.59 -19.37
C PRO A 148 4.04 5.39 -20.06
N ASP A 149 4.87 6.45 -20.06
CA ASP A 149 6.25 6.48 -20.54
C ASP A 149 7.25 5.78 -19.60
N LYS A 150 6.91 5.59 -18.32
CA LYS A 150 7.83 5.10 -17.28
C LYS A 150 7.14 4.11 -16.32
N LYS A 151 6.27 3.24 -16.82
CA LYS A 151 5.45 2.31 -16.01
C LYS A 151 6.30 1.46 -15.06
N GLY A 152 7.39 0.85 -15.56
CA GLY A 152 8.27 0.00 -14.76
C GLY A 152 8.99 0.74 -13.65
N MET A 153 9.50 1.95 -13.93
CA MET A 153 10.14 2.79 -12.91
C MET A 153 9.17 3.11 -11.77
N LEU A 154 7.95 3.48 -12.11
CA LEU A 154 6.96 3.91 -11.13
C LEU A 154 6.45 2.75 -10.27
N THR A 155 6.20 1.60 -10.90
CA THR A 155 5.83 0.38 -10.17
C THR A 155 6.97 -0.07 -9.25
N GLY A 156 8.22 -0.04 -9.74
CA GLY A 156 9.40 -0.37 -8.93
C GLY A 156 9.57 0.58 -7.74
N LEU A 157 9.38 1.89 -7.95
CA LEU A 157 9.47 2.89 -6.88
C LEU A 157 8.38 2.72 -5.82
N ALA A 158 7.15 2.38 -6.24
CA ALA A 158 6.05 2.11 -5.32
C ALA A 158 6.34 0.87 -4.45
N VAL A 159 6.81 -0.22 -5.07
CA VAL A 159 7.16 -1.45 -4.34
C VAL A 159 8.38 -1.23 -3.44
N ALA A 160 9.38 -0.48 -3.91
CA ALA A 160 10.54 -0.10 -3.09
C ALA A 160 10.12 0.74 -1.88
N GLY A 161 9.20 1.71 -2.05
CA GLY A 161 8.65 2.51 -0.95
C GLY A 161 8.01 1.64 0.13
N PHE A 162 7.26 0.62 -0.26
CA PHE A 162 6.66 -0.33 0.66
C PHE A 162 7.72 -1.11 1.47
N GLY A 163 8.77 -1.61 0.82
CA GLY A 163 9.89 -2.30 1.48
C GLY A 163 10.71 -1.37 2.40
N PHE A 164 11.03 -0.15 1.92
CA PHE A 164 11.75 0.85 2.72
C PHE A 164 10.97 1.30 3.94
N GLY A 165 9.63 1.34 3.86
CA GLY A 165 8.77 1.63 4.99
C GLY A 165 9.07 0.72 6.18
N ALA A 166 9.20 -0.58 5.95
CA ALA A 166 9.55 -1.53 7.01
C ALA A 166 10.84 -1.15 7.73
N THR A 167 11.89 -0.78 6.99
CA THR A 167 13.18 -0.39 7.56
C THR A 167 13.05 0.82 8.48
N ILE A 168 12.31 1.85 8.05
CA ILE A 168 12.07 3.06 8.84
C ILE A 168 11.34 2.72 10.14
N TRP A 169 10.24 1.98 10.04
CA TRP A 169 9.39 1.67 11.20
C TRP A 169 10.06 0.73 12.19
N VAL A 170 10.82 -0.28 11.70
CA VAL A 170 11.63 -1.17 12.58
C VAL A 170 12.69 -0.38 13.32
N LYS A 171 13.44 0.47 12.60
CA LYS A 171 14.52 1.25 13.21
C LYS A 171 14.00 2.27 14.21
N TRP A 172 12.89 2.92 13.90
CA TRP A 172 12.29 3.90 14.79
C TRP A 172 11.70 3.26 16.05
N ALA A 173 11.01 2.14 15.91
CA ALA A 173 10.52 1.40 17.07
C ALA A 173 11.63 0.85 17.95
N GLY A 174 12.70 0.29 17.35
CA GLY A 174 13.66 -0.53 18.06
C GLY A 174 15.00 0.12 18.45
N SER A 175 15.46 1.16 17.72
CA SER A 175 16.84 1.65 17.92
C SER A 175 17.08 3.15 17.75
N TRP A 176 16.40 3.82 16.84
CA TRP A 176 16.63 5.25 16.64
C TRP A 176 16.06 6.07 17.81
N GLY A 177 16.88 6.99 18.35
CA GLY A 177 16.48 7.86 19.47
C GLY A 177 16.18 7.09 20.76
N GLY A 178 16.92 6.00 21.04
CA GLY A 178 16.66 5.14 22.19
C GLY A 178 15.64 4.03 21.93
N GLY A 179 14.93 4.08 20.80
CA GLY A 179 13.84 3.17 20.42
C GLY A 179 12.52 3.53 21.07
N LEU A 180 11.50 3.74 20.24
CA LEU A 180 10.15 4.12 20.75
C LEU A 180 9.57 3.07 21.71
N LEU A 181 9.94 1.80 21.54
CA LEU A 181 9.47 0.73 22.44
C LEU A 181 9.96 0.87 23.86
N ASN A 182 11.08 1.58 24.09
CA ASN A 182 11.67 1.76 25.40
C ASN A 182 11.34 3.12 26.02
N GLU A 183 11.24 4.17 25.16
CA GLU A 183 11.18 5.55 25.63
C GLU A 183 9.78 6.16 25.55
N LEU A 184 8.89 5.58 24.71
CA LEU A 184 7.60 6.23 24.43
C LEU A 184 6.54 5.81 25.44
N SER A 185 5.94 6.83 26.11
CA SER A 185 4.72 6.68 26.91
C SER A 185 3.67 7.67 26.41
N ILE A 186 2.51 7.18 26.00
CA ILE A 186 1.37 7.99 25.53
C ILE A 186 0.12 7.59 26.29
N ALA A 187 -0.58 8.56 26.88
CA ALA A 187 -1.83 8.35 27.62
C ALA A 187 -1.73 7.32 28.77
N GLY A 188 -0.56 7.21 29.39
CA GLY A 188 -0.30 6.23 30.47
C GLY A 188 -0.11 4.79 29.98
N LEU A 189 0.11 4.62 28.68
CA LEU A 189 0.45 3.35 28.06
C LEU A 189 1.93 3.35 27.68
N ASP A 190 2.60 2.23 27.82
CA ASP A 190 4.04 2.09 27.55
C ASP A 190 4.32 1.05 26.47
N GLY A 191 5.55 1.05 25.95
CA GLY A 191 6.05 0.04 25.05
C GLY A 191 5.22 -0.11 23.76
N ILE A 192 4.83 -1.34 23.44
CA ILE A 192 4.15 -1.70 22.18
C ILE A 192 2.84 -0.88 22.00
N ARG A 193 2.08 -0.66 23.06
CA ARG A 193 0.79 0.04 23.00
C ARG A 193 0.95 1.49 22.59
N SER A 194 1.92 2.20 23.16
CA SER A 194 2.25 3.58 22.80
C SER A 194 2.73 3.68 21.36
N VAL A 195 3.58 2.75 20.93
CA VAL A 195 4.06 2.72 19.53
C VAL A 195 2.91 2.47 18.55
N TYR A 196 1.96 1.60 18.89
CA TYR A 196 0.77 1.40 18.05
C TYR A 196 -0.08 2.66 17.94
N LEU A 197 -0.31 3.41 19.02
CA LEU A 197 -1.04 4.68 18.98
C LEU A 197 -0.34 5.69 18.06
N LEU A 198 0.96 5.87 18.25
CA LEU A 198 1.74 6.80 17.45
C LEU A 198 1.73 6.39 15.96
N TYR A 199 1.97 5.12 15.67
CA TYR A 199 1.98 4.60 14.31
C TYR A 199 0.61 4.73 13.64
N GLY A 200 -0.47 4.42 14.37
CA GLY A 200 -1.82 4.57 13.83
C GLY A 200 -2.13 6.00 13.39
N ILE A 201 -1.74 6.99 14.18
CA ILE A 201 -1.91 8.41 13.86
C ILE A 201 -1.05 8.80 12.65
N ILE A 202 0.23 8.41 12.67
CA ILE A 202 1.17 8.76 11.59
C ILE A 202 0.74 8.12 10.27
N PHE A 203 0.36 6.83 10.28
CA PHE A 203 -0.09 6.14 9.07
C PHE A 203 -1.36 6.76 8.50
N ALA A 204 -2.34 7.09 9.36
CA ALA A 204 -3.54 7.78 8.92
C ALA A 204 -3.20 9.12 8.25
N ILE A 205 -2.33 9.94 8.85
CA ILE A 205 -1.91 11.23 8.31
C ILE A 205 -1.14 11.05 6.99
N MET A 206 -0.16 10.15 6.94
CA MET A 206 0.65 9.93 5.74
C MET A 206 -0.19 9.47 4.55
N VAL A 207 -1.07 8.48 4.79
CA VAL A 207 -1.94 7.98 3.73
C VAL A 207 -2.98 9.02 3.32
N PHE A 208 -3.53 9.79 4.28
CA PHE A 208 -4.43 10.90 4.00
C PHE A 208 -3.75 11.95 3.09
N LEU A 209 -2.59 12.46 3.48
CA LEU A 209 -1.84 13.45 2.71
C LEU A 209 -1.46 12.92 1.32
N GLY A 210 -0.97 11.68 1.25
CA GLY A 210 -0.66 11.03 -0.03
C GLY A 210 -1.88 10.86 -0.91
N SER A 211 -3.05 10.57 -0.33
CA SER A 211 -4.30 10.37 -1.07
C SER A 211 -4.83 11.63 -1.75
N LEU A 212 -4.51 12.83 -1.22
CA LEU A 212 -4.99 14.09 -1.79
C LEU A 212 -4.55 14.27 -3.26
N VAL A 213 -3.41 13.71 -3.62
CA VAL A 213 -2.85 13.77 -4.98
C VAL A 213 -3.15 12.54 -5.81
N MET A 214 -3.81 11.52 -5.26
CA MET A 214 -4.20 10.30 -5.98
C MET A 214 -5.45 10.54 -6.82
N LYS A 215 -5.29 11.27 -7.92
CA LYS A 215 -6.34 11.57 -8.89
C LYS A 215 -5.92 11.05 -10.26
N ASP A 216 -6.86 10.53 -11.02
CA ASP A 216 -6.61 10.14 -12.40
C ASP A 216 -6.28 11.35 -13.27
N PRO A 217 -5.42 11.21 -14.28
CA PRO A 217 -5.18 12.26 -15.25
C PRO A 217 -6.47 12.58 -16.02
N PRO A 218 -6.61 13.81 -16.59
CA PRO A 218 -7.73 14.15 -17.46
C PRO A 218 -7.83 13.18 -18.64
N GLU A 219 -9.04 12.95 -19.14
CA GLU A 219 -9.26 12.11 -20.33
C GLU A 219 -8.44 12.60 -21.54
N GLY A 220 -7.71 11.69 -22.18
CA GLY A 220 -6.87 12.00 -23.32
C GLY A 220 -5.55 12.69 -22.98
N TRP A 221 -5.22 12.85 -21.69
CA TRP A 221 -3.93 13.41 -21.29
C TRP A 221 -2.78 12.43 -21.59
N LEU A 222 -1.73 12.95 -22.20
CA LEU A 222 -0.47 12.23 -22.47
C LEU A 222 0.72 13.11 -22.06
N PRO A 223 1.82 12.51 -21.60
CA PRO A 223 3.04 13.24 -21.33
C PRO A 223 3.63 13.84 -22.62
N LYS A 224 4.25 15.00 -22.50
CA LYS A 224 4.93 15.63 -23.64
C LYS A 224 5.96 14.69 -24.25
N GLY A 225 5.89 14.49 -25.57
CA GLY A 225 6.81 13.63 -26.33
C GLY A 225 6.51 12.12 -26.25
N TYR A 226 5.40 11.72 -25.65
CA TYR A 226 4.96 10.33 -25.63
C TYR A 226 3.86 10.11 -26.67
N THR A 227 4.12 9.23 -27.64
CA THR A 227 3.13 8.70 -28.58
C THR A 227 2.77 7.28 -28.14
N PRO A 228 1.48 6.99 -27.90
CA PRO A 228 1.07 5.61 -27.66
C PRO A 228 1.48 4.71 -28.83
N PRO A 229 1.90 3.45 -28.59
CA PRO A 229 2.13 2.51 -29.69
C PRO A 229 0.87 2.34 -30.52
N ASP A 230 1.03 2.31 -31.84
CA ASP A 230 -0.11 2.11 -32.75
C ASP A 230 -0.78 0.76 -32.48
N SER A 231 -2.11 0.71 -32.66
CA SER A 231 -2.91 -0.50 -32.39
C SER A 231 -2.52 -1.69 -33.30
N THR A 232 -1.86 -1.44 -34.41
CA THR A 232 -1.27 -2.46 -35.29
C THR A 232 -0.04 -3.14 -34.66
N ASP A 233 0.72 -2.44 -33.83
CA ASP A 233 1.87 -2.98 -33.11
C ASP A 233 1.52 -3.59 -31.74
N ALA A 234 0.25 -3.50 -31.30
CA ALA A 234 -0.19 -4.01 -30.01
C ALA A 234 0.07 -5.52 -29.86
N LYS A 235 0.05 -6.29 -30.93
CA LYS A 235 0.41 -7.72 -30.92
C LYS A 235 1.92 -7.94 -30.76
N ALA A 236 2.74 -7.07 -31.33
CA ALA A 236 4.20 -7.13 -31.24
C ALA A 236 4.71 -6.62 -29.89
N THR A 237 4.03 -5.66 -29.27
CA THR A 237 4.40 -5.06 -27.97
C THR A 237 3.76 -5.72 -26.76
N GLY A 238 2.99 -6.82 -26.94
CA GLY A 238 2.36 -7.54 -25.82
C GLY A 238 1.25 -6.78 -25.10
N MET A 239 0.68 -5.73 -25.71
CA MET A 239 -0.42 -4.93 -25.13
C MET A 239 -1.80 -5.54 -25.39
N ILE A 240 -1.94 -6.86 -25.25
CA ILE A 240 -3.22 -7.53 -25.34
C ILE A 240 -3.87 -7.50 -23.95
N ASN A 241 -5.03 -6.89 -23.85
CA ASN A 241 -5.84 -6.93 -22.62
C ASN A 241 -6.66 -8.21 -22.60
N PHE A 242 -6.44 -9.03 -21.59
CA PHE A 242 -7.22 -10.23 -21.33
C PHE A 242 -8.25 -10.00 -20.23
N ASN A 243 -9.42 -10.62 -20.37
CA ASN A 243 -10.38 -10.68 -19.28
C ASN A 243 -9.89 -11.66 -18.19
N PRO A 244 -10.23 -11.42 -16.91
CA PRO A 244 -9.79 -12.31 -15.81
C PRO A 244 -10.10 -13.79 -16.04
N GLY A 245 -11.25 -14.10 -16.65
CA GLY A 245 -11.63 -15.49 -16.98
C GLY A 245 -10.77 -16.13 -18.08
N GLU A 246 -10.21 -15.35 -18.99
CA GLU A 246 -9.28 -15.82 -20.02
C GLU A 246 -7.90 -16.09 -19.44
N VAL A 247 -7.43 -15.18 -18.57
CA VAL A 247 -6.14 -15.32 -17.87
C VAL A 247 -6.09 -16.60 -17.05
N LEU A 248 -7.15 -16.95 -16.34
CA LEU A 248 -7.24 -18.17 -15.54
C LEU A 248 -7.20 -19.48 -16.38
N LYS A 249 -7.38 -19.41 -17.69
CA LYS A 249 -7.25 -20.55 -18.61
C LYS A 249 -5.86 -20.69 -19.22
N MET A 250 -4.98 -19.71 -18.96
CA MET A 250 -3.64 -19.69 -19.55
C MET A 250 -2.62 -20.39 -18.65
N PRO A 251 -1.83 -21.37 -19.14
CA PRO A 251 -0.78 -22.01 -18.34
C PRO A 251 0.30 -21.01 -17.89
N GLN A 252 0.58 -19.97 -18.68
CA GLN A 252 1.55 -18.93 -18.35
C GLN A 252 1.18 -18.19 -17.05
N PHE A 253 -0.13 -18.01 -16.79
CA PHE A 253 -0.59 -17.41 -15.53
C PHE A 253 -0.15 -18.26 -14.33
N TYR A 254 -0.34 -19.58 -14.39
CA TYR A 254 0.03 -20.48 -13.31
C TYR A 254 1.56 -20.56 -13.11
N MET A 255 2.32 -20.53 -14.19
CA MET A 255 3.79 -20.49 -14.12
C MET A 255 4.26 -19.23 -13.35
N ILE A 256 3.75 -18.06 -13.72
CA ILE A 256 4.05 -16.79 -13.04
C ILE A 256 3.54 -16.83 -11.59
N PHE A 257 2.31 -17.30 -11.38
CA PHE A 257 1.69 -17.39 -10.06
C PHE A 257 2.54 -18.24 -9.10
N PHE A 258 2.92 -19.46 -9.48
CA PHE A 258 3.75 -20.31 -8.62
C PHE A 258 5.16 -19.77 -8.42
N THR A 259 5.75 -19.15 -9.42
CA THR A 259 7.05 -18.47 -9.25
C THR A 259 6.95 -17.38 -8.17
N PHE A 260 5.89 -16.55 -8.21
CA PHE A 260 5.64 -15.55 -7.16
C PHE A 260 5.36 -16.18 -5.80
N VAL A 261 4.57 -17.25 -5.73
CA VAL A 261 4.25 -17.93 -4.46
C VAL A 261 5.53 -18.44 -3.80
N PHE A 262 6.40 -19.16 -4.53
CA PHE A 262 7.63 -19.71 -3.95
C PHE A 262 8.64 -18.61 -3.58
N SER A 263 8.76 -17.56 -4.40
CA SER A 263 9.61 -16.42 -4.09
C SER A 263 9.11 -15.65 -2.84
N ALA A 264 7.81 -15.39 -2.77
CA ALA A 264 7.20 -14.69 -1.64
C ALA A 264 7.28 -15.51 -0.35
N LEU A 265 7.10 -16.82 -0.41
CA LEU A 265 7.20 -17.73 0.74
C LEU A 265 8.58 -17.60 1.41
N ALA A 266 9.65 -17.69 0.62
CA ALA A 266 11.02 -17.54 1.13
C ALA A 266 11.25 -16.14 1.72
N GLY A 267 10.84 -15.08 1.00
CA GLY A 267 11.00 -13.69 1.45
C GLY A 267 10.24 -13.37 2.74
N LEU A 268 8.97 -13.78 2.84
CA LEU A 268 8.15 -13.54 4.02
C LEU A 268 8.64 -14.30 5.25
N MET A 269 9.13 -15.54 5.06
CA MET A 269 9.75 -16.32 6.14
C MET A 269 10.97 -15.61 6.71
N VAL A 270 11.86 -15.11 5.84
CA VAL A 270 13.02 -14.34 6.26
C VAL A 270 12.62 -13.05 6.99
N ILE A 271 11.69 -12.27 6.44
CA ILE A 271 11.21 -11.02 7.05
C ILE A 271 10.64 -11.26 8.46
N TYR A 272 9.89 -12.33 8.65
CA TYR A 272 9.31 -12.68 9.95
C TYR A 272 10.38 -13.11 10.95
N CYS A 273 11.34 -13.94 10.54
CA CYS A 273 12.32 -14.57 11.43
C CYS A 273 13.60 -13.74 11.64
N ILE A 274 13.90 -12.74 10.81
CA ILE A 274 15.22 -12.10 10.75
C ILE A 274 15.65 -11.50 12.09
N LYS A 275 14.74 -10.95 12.88
CA LYS A 275 15.06 -10.38 14.19
C LYS A 275 15.30 -11.47 15.24
N LEU A 276 14.56 -12.56 15.19
CA LEU A 276 14.76 -13.72 16.08
C LEU A 276 16.13 -14.35 15.84
N PHE A 277 16.50 -14.57 14.58
CA PHE A 277 17.83 -15.04 14.21
C PHE A 277 18.95 -14.11 14.69
N GLY A 278 18.76 -12.79 14.57
CA GLY A 278 19.76 -11.82 15.02
C GLY A 278 19.95 -11.79 16.54
N ILE A 279 18.93 -12.12 17.32
CA ILE A 279 19.03 -12.23 18.79
C ILE A 279 19.75 -13.52 19.20
N ASP A 280 19.43 -14.63 18.53
CA ASP A 280 20.04 -15.94 18.85
C ASP A 280 21.48 -16.05 18.35
N ALA A 281 21.92 -15.21 17.42
CA ALA A 281 23.28 -15.22 16.87
C ALA A 281 24.27 -14.30 17.60
N LEU A 282 23.81 -13.47 18.54
CA LEU A 282 24.61 -12.57 19.37
C LEU A 282 24.69 -13.04 20.82
#